data_fc0b17e100fd2192824df01da0f0bc5e
#
_entry.id   fc0b17e100fd2192824df01da0f0bc5e
#
_cell.length_a   1.000
_cell.length_b   1.000
_cell.length_c   1.000
_cell.angle_alpha   90.00
_cell.angle_beta   90.00
_cell.angle_gamma   90.00
#
_symmetry.space_group_name_H-M   'P 1'
#
loop_
_entity.id
_entity.type
_entity.pdbx_description
1 polymer ?
#
loop_
_entity_poly.entity_id
_entity_poly.type
_entity_poly.pdbx_seq_one_letter_code
_entity_poly.pdbx_strand_id
1 'polypeptide(L)'
;MSIEISPKSFFEQPSVADMRLIACPGAEELTGLIDKHLVRWAKAAGIEKDTFIISCDCPRFQSGDAKGLVKESVRGDDIFIVVDPGNYSVTYKLFNYENHMSPDDHFANLKRLIQAVAGKAHRVSVIMPSLYGGRQHRRVVRESLDCAVALQELQTMGVRNIITFDAHDPRVQNAVPLMSFDNAMPDRKSVV
;
A
#
# COMPACT_ATOMS: atom_id res chain seq x y z
N MET A 1 0.83 1.87 27.53
CA MET A 1 1.97 0.96 27.66
C MET A 1 2.44 0.68 26.23
N SER A 2 3.50 1.35 25.78
CA SER A 2 4.07 1.10 24.44
C SER A 2 4.82 -0.23 24.49
N ILE A 3 4.37 -1.20 23.71
CA ILE A 3 5.11 -2.46 23.55
C ILE A 3 6.30 -2.12 22.66
N GLU A 4 7.49 -2.16 23.23
CA GLU A 4 8.73 -1.99 22.49
C GLU A 4 8.99 -3.29 21.72
N ILE A 5 8.70 -3.27 20.42
CA ILE A 5 8.91 -4.43 19.53
C ILE A 5 10.39 -4.48 19.16
N SER A 6 11.10 -5.49 19.63
CA SER A 6 12.49 -5.74 19.23
C SER A 6 12.55 -6.52 17.91
N PRO A 7 13.65 -6.41 17.12
CA PRO A 7 13.82 -7.20 15.91
C PRO A 7 13.64 -8.70 16.17
N LYS A 8 14.21 -9.19 17.26
CA LYS A 8 14.13 -10.60 17.64
C LYS A 8 12.69 -11.02 17.94
N SER A 9 11.97 -10.27 18.78
CA SER A 9 10.58 -10.58 19.14
C SER A 9 9.62 -10.49 17.94
N PHE A 10 9.92 -9.65 16.95
CA PHE A 10 9.12 -9.54 15.72
C PHE A 10 9.23 -10.80 14.86
N PHE A 11 10.45 -11.32 14.66
CA PHE A 11 10.68 -12.49 13.81
C PHE A 11 10.58 -13.84 14.54
N GLU A 12 10.60 -13.88 15.87
CA GLU A 12 10.39 -15.11 16.65
C GLU A 12 8.91 -15.51 16.73
N GLN A 13 7.99 -14.62 16.41
CA GLN A 13 6.57 -14.98 16.32
C GLN A 13 6.36 -15.90 15.10
N PRO A 14 5.66 -17.04 15.28
CA PRO A 14 5.39 -17.95 14.19
C PRO A 14 4.62 -17.20 13.10
N SER A 15 5.25 -17.00 11.94
CA SER A 15 4.62 -16.40 10.78
C SER A 15 3.79 -17.47 10.07
N VAL A 16 2.54 -17.14 9.77
CA VAL A 16 1.65 -18.02 8.99
C VAL A 16 2.03 -18.02 7.50
N ALA A 17 2.68 -16.94 7.05
CA ALA A 17 3.03 -16.71 5.65
C ALA A 17 4.28 -15.82 5.56
N ASP A 18 5.03 -15.96 4.48
CA ASP A 18 6.18 -15.09 4.21
C ASP A 18 5.72 -13.67 3.87
N MET A 19 6.29 -12.70 4.58
CA MET A 19 6.03 -11.29 4.31
C MET A 19 6.76 -10.84 3.04
N ARG A 20 6.05 -10.20 2.10
CA ARG A 20 6.60 -9.65 0.87
C ARG A 20 6.05 -8.25 0.59
N LEU A 21 6.86 -7.41 -0.04
CA LEU A 21 6.55 -6.04 -0.40
C LEU A 21 6.39 -5.89 -1.91
N ILE A 22 5.42 -5.09 -2.33
CA ILE A 22 5.21 -4.68 -3.73
C ILE A 22 5.12 -3.15 -3.75
N ALA A 23 5.91 -2.50 -4.62
CA ALA A 23 5.85 -1.06 -4.82
C ALA A 23 4.96 -0.71 -6.00
N CYS A 24 3.92 0.09 -5.81
CA CYS A 24 3.26 0.78 -6.92
C CYS A 24 4.22 1.79 -7.57
N PRO A 25 4.03 2.14 -8.87
CA PRO A 25 4.78 3.21 -9.49
C PRO A 25 4.74 4.50 -8.65
N GLY A 26 5.92 5.04 -8.34
CA GLY A 26 6.09 6.21 -7.49
C GLY A 26 6.21 5.95 -5.99
N ALA A 27 6.09 4.69 -5.55
CA ALA A 27 6.28 4.28 -4.15
C ALA A 27 7.59 3.50 -3.93
N GLU A 28 8.46 3.41 -4.94
CA GLU A 28 9.66 2.59 -4.92
C GLU A 28 10.65 3.04 -3.83
N GLU A 29 10.83 4.35 -3.67
CA GLU A 29 11.74 4.90 -2.67
C GLU A 29 11.28 4.54 -1.25
N LEU A 30 10.01 4.78 -0.93
CA LEU A 30 9.44 4.43 0.38
C LEU A 30 9.52 2.93 0.62
N THR A 31 9.15 2.12 -0.36
CA THR A 31 9.23 0.65 -0.26
C THR A 31 10.66 0.19 -0.01
N GLY A 32 11.63 0.79 -0.70
CA GLY A 32 13.06 0.50 -0.49
C GLY A 32 13.56 0.88 0.91
N LEU A 33 13.04 1.96 1.51
CA LEU A 33 13.37 2.33 2.88
C LEU A 33 12.77 1.32 3.89
N ILE A 34 11.54 0.89 3.67
CA ILE A 34 10.88 -0.16 4.47
C ILE A 34 11.68 -1.46 4.37
N ASP A 35 12.02 -1.89 3.15
CA ASP A 35 12.79 -3.10 2.89
C ASP A 35 14.14 -3.10 3.61
N LYS A 36 14.92 -2.03 3.46
CA LYS A 36 16.21 -1.87 4.15
C LYS A 36 16.06 -2.00 5.68
N HIS A 37 14.98 -1.47 6.23
CA HIS A 37 14.72 -1.57 7.66
C HIS A 37 14.40 -3.01 8.06
N LEU A 38 13.53 -3.70 7.30
CA LEU A 38 13.14 -5.09 7.55
C LEU A 38 14.33 -6.05 7.38
N VAL A 39 15.15 -5.88 6.34
CA VAL A 39 16.38 -6.67 6.13
C VAL A 39 17.34 -6.51 7.32
N ARG A 40 17.55 -5.27 7.80
CA ARG A 40 18.36 -5.01 9.00
C ARG A 40 17.80 -5.71 10.24
N TRP A 41 16.48 -5.71 10.40
CA TRP A 41 15.81 -6.38 11.52
C TRP A 41 15.90 -7.91 11.40
N ALA A 42 15.71 -8.48 10.21
CA ALA A 42 15.86 -9.90 9.92
C ALA A 42 17.29 -10.36 10.29
N LYS A 43 18.31 -9.62 9.83
CA LYS A 43 19.71 -9.89 10.14
C LYS A 43 19.99 -9.84 11.66
N ALA A 44 19.42 -8.87 12.37
CA ALA A 44 19.55 -8.77 13.83
C ALA A 44 18.86 -9.95 14.56
N ALA A 45 17.87 -10.57 13.96
CA ALA A 45 17.20 -11.78 14.44
C ALA A 45 17.89 -13.09 13.97
N GLY A 46 19.00 -13.00 13.23
CA GLY A 46 19.72 -14.17 12.71
C GLY A 46 19.11 -14.78 11.43
N ILE A 47 18.23 -14.05 10.76
CA ILE A 47 17.60 -14.48 9.50
C ILE A 47 18.35 -13.83 8.33
N GLU A 48 18.90 -14.65 7.44
CA GLU A 48 19.52 -14.17 6.19
C GLU A 48 18.43 -13.97 5.15
N LYS A 49 18.19 -12.70 4.80
CA LYS A 49 17.27 -12.31 3.73
C LYS A 49 17.79 -11.03 3.07
N ASP A 50 17.94 -11.06 1.76
CA ASP A 50 18.49 -9.94 0.99
C ASP A 50 17.47 -8.86 0.73
N THR A 51 16.20 -9.26 0.50
CA THR A 51 15.08 -8.34 0.25
C THR A 51 13.74 -9.01 0.50
N PHE A 52 12.77 -8.19 0.87
CA PHE A 52 11.36 -8.57 0.94
C PHE A 52 10.58 -8.13 -0.31
N ILE A 53 11.19 -7.32 -1.19
CA ILE A 53 10.53 -6.76 -2.37
C ILE A 53 10.34 -7.82 -3.44
N ILE A 54 9.14 -7.86 -4.01
CA ILE A 54 8.80 -8.61 -5.22
C ILE A 54 8.82 -7.63 -6.40
N SER A 55 9.47 -8.02 -7.49
CA SER A 55 9.47 -7.23 -8.72
C SER A 55 8.09 -7.19 -9.35
N CYS A 56 7.61 -6.00 -9.62
CA CYS A 56 6.33 -5.77 -10.30
C CYS A 56 6.47 -4.66 -11.34
N ASP A 57 5.42 -4.47 -12.13
CA ASP A 57 5.36 -3.45 -13.17
C ASP A 57 3.90 -3.07 -13.45
N CYS A 58 3.69 -1.83 -13.90
CA CYS A 58 2.38 -1.35 -14.37
C CYS A 58 2.53 -0.73 -15.77
N PRO A 59 2.88 -1.53 -16.79
CA PRO A 59 3.06 -1.01 -18.14
C PRO A 59 1.77 -0.39 -18.66
N ARG A 60 1.92 0.78 -19.27
CA ARG A 60 0.82 1.51 -19.89
C ARG A 60 0.89 1.38 -21.41
N PHE A 61 -0.24 1.12 -22.02
CA PHE A 61 -0.41 1.03 -23.47
C PHE A 61 -0.63 2.42 -24.08
N GLN A 62 -0.45 2.54 -25.38
CA GLN A 62 -0.68 3.82 -26.09
C GLN A 62 -2.13 4.32 -26.01
N SER A 63 -3.09 3.43 -25.79
CA SER A 63 -4.50 3.78 -25.54
C SER A 63 -4.74 4.44 -24.18
N GLY A 64 -3.75 4.46 -23.29
CA GLY A 64 -3.87 4.93 -21.92
C GLY A 64 -4.19 3.83 -20.91
N ASP A 65 -4.62 2.64 -21.36
CA ASP A 65 -4.82 1.49 -20.50
C ASP A 65 -3.50 1.02 -19.86
N ALA A 66 -3.61 0.35 -18.71
CA ALA A 66 -2.46 -0.25 -18.06
C ALA A 66 -2.81 -1.65 -17.54
N LYS A 67 -1.80 -2.45 -17.23
CA LYS A 67 -1.97 -3.72 -16.53
C LYS A 67 -1.04 -3.80 -15.33
N GLY A 68 -1.44 -4.54 -14.29
CA GLY A 68 -0.55 -4.94 -13.20
C GLY A 68 0.16 -6.24 -13.54
N LEU A 69 1.46 -6.28 -13.34
CA LEU A 69 2.29 -7.45 -13.58
C LEU A 69 3.18 -7.71 -12.35
N VAL A 70 3.06 -8.90 -11.75
CA VAL A 70 3.95 -9.36 -10.68
C VAL A 70 4.82 -10.46 -11.27
N LYS A 71 6.15 -10.32 -11.13
CA LYS A 71 7.13 -11.14 -11.87
C LYS A 71 7.57 -12.39 -11.12
N GLU A 72 7.16 -12.54 -9.87
CA GLU A 72 7.50 -13.66 -9.01
C GLU A 72 6.23 -14.35 -8.48
N SER A 73 6.39 -15.57 -7.94
CA SER A 73 5.29 -16.26 -7.27
C SER A 73 4.94 -15.55 -5.97
N VAL A 74 3.65 -15.39 -5.71
CA VAL A 74 3.08 -14.82 -4.47
C VAL A 74 2.22 -15.85 -3.73
N ARG A 75 2.33 -17.12 -4.10
CA ARG A 75 1.46 -18.17 -3.58
C ARG A 75 1.72 -18.42 -2.10
N GLY A 76 0.72 -18.12 -1.31
CA GLY A 76 0.76 -18.32 0.15
C GLY A 76 1.44 -17.17 0.91
N ASP A 77 1.95 -16.14 0.23
CA ASP A 77 2.64 -15.02 0.86
C ASP A 77 1.66 -14.00 1.48
N ASP A 78 2.14 -13.28 2.48
CA ASP A 78 1.50 -12.11 3.06
C ASP A 78 2.03 -10.85 2.35
N ILE A 79 1.22 -10.28 1.48
CA ILE A 79 1.61 -9.22 0.56
C ILE A 79 1.25 -7.85 1.11
N PHE A 80 2.23 -6.96 1.18
CA PHE A 80 2.05 -5.54 1.48
C PHE A 80 2.32 -4.72 0.22
N ILE A 81 1.29 -4.07 -0.31
CA ILE A 81 1.39 -3.20 -1.48
C ILE A 81 1.50 -1.76 -1.01
N VAL A 82 2.60 -1.11 -1.36
CA VAL A 82 2.87 0.29 -1.02
C VAL A 82 2.44 1.18 -2.19
N VAL A 83 1.65 2.21 -1.91
CA VAL A 83 1.17 3.18 -2.90
C VAL A 83 1.23 4.59 -2.34
N ASP A 84 1.69 5.54 -3.14
CA ASP A 84 1.63 6.97 -2.85
C ASP A 84 0.73 7.68 -3.87
N PRO A 85 -0.56 7.87 -3.58
CA PRO A 85 -1.48 8.57 -4.49
C PRO A 85 -1.14 10.04 -4.71
N GLY A 86 -0.34 10.64 -3.81
CA GLY A 86 0.06 12.03 -3.88
C GLY A 86 1.28 12.30 -4.76
N ASN A 87 1.95 11.27 -5.26
CA ASN A 87 3.19 11.43 -6.02
C ASN A 87 2.94 11.91 -7.45
N TYR A 88 3.00 13.23 -7.64
CA TYR A 88 2.83 13.87 -8.95
C TYR A 88 4.08 13.79 -9.85
N SER A 89 5.22 13.30 -9.35
CA SER A 89 6.47 13.24 -10.12
C SER A 89 6.49 12.12 -11.16
N VAL A 90 5.63 11.13 -11.00
CA VAL A 90 5.55 9.98 -11.91
C VAL A 90 4.86 10.39 -13.20
N THR A 91 5.53 10.12 -14.33
CA THR A 91 4.98 10.44 -15.66
C THR A 91 4.82 9.20 -16.53
N TYR A 92 3.98 9.32 -17.54
CA TYR A 92 3.81 8.33 -18.60
C TYR A 92 3.57 9.03 -19.94
N LYS A 93 3.92 8.36 -21.03
CA LYS A 93 3.66 8.88 -22.38
C LYS A 93 2.37 8.32 -22.95
N LEU A 94 1.53 9.22 -23.50
CA LEU A 94 0.32 8.93 -24.23
C LEU A 94 0.37 9.68 -25.56
N PHE A 95 0.40 8.98 -26.69
CA PHE A 95 0.54 9.59 -28.03
C PHE A 95 1.69 10.60 -28.12
N ASN A 96 2.87 10.27 -27.54
CA ASN A 96 4.07 11.11 -27.44
C ASN A 96 3.96 12.33 -26.51
N TYR A 97 2.84 12.57 -25.87
CA TYR A 97 2.71 13.57 -24.81
C TYR A 97 3.08 12.97 -23.45
N GLU A 98 3.82 13.72 -22.67
CA GLU A 98 4.14 13.37 -21.29
C GLU A 98 3.01 13.84 -20.37
N ASN A 99 2.50 12.91 -19.57
CA ASN A 99 1.41 13.16 -18.63
C ASN A 99 1.88 12.77 -17.23
N HIS A 100 1.56 13.57 -16.22
CA HIS A 100 1.75 13.21 -14.84
C HIS A 100 0.65 12.27 -14.37
N MET A 101 1.00 11.31 -13.52
CA MET A 101 0.00 10.46 -12.88
C MET A 101 -0.83 11.28 -11.90
N SER A 102 -2.15 11.17 -12.04
CA SER A 102 -3.11 11.68 -11.07
C SER A 102 -3.24 10.71 -9.87
N PRO A 103 -3.86 11.14 -8.75
CA PRO A 103 -4.24 10.23 -7.68
C PRO A 103 -5.07 9.04 -8.18
N ASP A 104 -5.94 9.25 -9.17
CA ASP A 104 -6.77 8.21 -9.78
C ASP A 104 -5.93 7.20 -10.55
N ASP A 105 -4.87 7.64 -11.25
CA ASP A 105 -3.93 6.75 -11.94
C ASP A 105 -3.20 5.84 -10.95
N HIS A 106 -2.72 6.40 -9.83
CA HIS A 106 -2.07 5.64 -8.75
C HIS A 106 -3.03 4.64 -8.12
N PHE A 107 -4.26 5.06 -7.82
CA PHE A 107 -5.27 4.18 -7.25
C PHE A 107 -5.69 3.07 -8.24
N ALA A 108 -5.78 3.38 -9.52
CA ALA A 108 -6.02 2.38 -10.56
C ALA A 108 -4.87 1.36 -10.68
N ASN A 109 -3.61 1.79 -10.57
CA ASN A 109 -2.44 0.89 -10.56
C ASN A 109 -2.43 -0.01 -9.32
N LEU A 110 -2.77 0.54 -8.13
CA LEU A 110 -2.97 -0.26 -6.92
C LEU A 110 -3.97 -1.39 -7.16
N LYS A 111 -5.15 -1.09 -7.71
CA LYS A 111 -6.18 -2.09 -8.01
C LYS A 111 -5.70 -3.16 -8.99
N ARG A 112 -4.92 -2.79 -10.00
CA ARG A 112 -4.32 -3.73 -10.95
C ARG A 112 -3.35 -4.70 -10.29
N LEU A 113 -2.50 -4.21 -9.37
CA LEU A 113 -1.57 -5.04 -8.62
C LEU A 113 -2.29 -5.95 -7.62
N ILE A 114 -3.35 -5.45 -6.95
CA ILE A 114 -4.20 -6.30 -6.10
C ILE A 114 -4.80 -7.44 -6.93
N GLN A 115 -5.33 -7.16 -8.12
CA GLN A 115 -5.88 -8.19 -9.02
C GLN A 115 -4.82 -9.22 -9.44
N ALA A 116 -3.57 -8.78 -9.67
CA ALA A 116 -2.49 -9.66 -10.09
C ALA A 116 -2.11 -10.69 -9.01
N VAL A 117 -2.29 -10.36 -7.71
CA VAL A 117 -1.98 -11.24 -6.58
C VAL A 117 -3.21 -11.94 -6.00
N ALA A 118 -4.42 -11.45 -6.32
CA ALA A 118 -5.68 -11.97 -5.76
C ALA A 118 -5.86 -13.47 -6.02
N GLY A 119 -6.37 -14.19 -5.03
CA GLY A 119 -6.61 -15.63 -5.08
C GLY A 119 -5.34 -16.49 -5.03
N LYS A 120 -4.15 -15.90 -4.93
CA LYS A 120 -2.86 -16.60 -4.80
C LYS A 120 -2.17 -16.25 -3.49
N ALA A 121 -2.11 -14.98 -3.13
CA ALA A 121 -1.59 -14.52 -1.85
C ALA A 121 -2.44 -15.03 -0.69
N HIS A 122 -1.81 -15.28 0.47
CA HIS A 122 -2.50 -15.62 1.70
C HIS A 122 -3.31 -14.42 2.21
N ARG A 123 -2.70 -13.23 2.21
CA ARG A 123 -3.31 -11.97 2.63
C ARG A 123 -2.76 -10.81 1.80
N VAL A 124 -3.59 -9.79 1.59
CA VAL A 124 -3.19 -8.54 0.96
C VAL A 124 -3.45 -7.40 1.92
N SER A 125 -2.41 -6.64 2.24
CA SER A 125 -2.42 -5.39 3.00
C SER A 125 -1.96 -4.24 2.12
N VAL A 126 -2.48 -3.04 2.34
CA VAL A 126 -2.11 -1.83 1.59
C VAL A 126 -1.46 -0.83 2.54
N ILE A 127 -0.30 -0.32 2.18
CA ILE A 127 0.35 0.82 2.85
C ILE A 127 0.14 2.04 1.96
N MET A 128 -0.66 2.97 2.43
CA MET A 128 -1.06 4.19 1.72
C MET A 128 -0.83 5.40 2.63
N PRO A 129 0.38 5.96 2.67
CA PRO A 129 0.73 7.03 3.60
C PRO A 129 -0.21 8.24 3.53
N SER A 130 -0.57 8.66 2.31
CA SER A 130 -1.59 9.68 2.06
C SER A 130 -2.86 9.01 1.55
N LEU A 131 -3.92 9.05 2.35
CA LEU A 131 -5.16 8.33 2.04
C LEU A 131 -5.84 8.92 0.80
N TYR A 132 -6.04 8.08 -0.24
CA TYR A 132 -6.75 8.47 -1.45
C TYR A 132 -8.16 8.98 -1.14
N GLY A 133 -8.51 10.14 -1.70
CA GLY A 133 -9.80 10.78 -1.46
C GLY A 133 -10.03 11.21 -0.01
N GLY A 134 -8.99 11.30 0.82
CA GLY A 134 -9.11 11.51 2.27
C GLY A 134 -9.92 12.73 2.69
N ARG A 135 -10.03 13.75 1.81
CA ARG A 135 -10.87 14.95 2.06
C ARG A 135 -12.35 14.72 1.78
N GLN A 136 -12.71 13.71 0.98
CA GLN A 136 -14.09 13.31 0.65
C GLN A 136 -14.56 12.16 1.58
N HIS A 137 -14.45 12.39 2.89
CA HIS A 137 -14.79 11.41 3.94
C HIS A 137 -16.22 11.54 4.47
N ARG A 138 -16.91 12.64 4.18
CA ARG A 138 -18.30 12.90 4.57
C ARG A 138 -19.07 13.65 3.50
N ARG A 139 -20.38 13.51 3.49
CA ARG A 139 -21.31 14.31 2.66
C ARG A 139 -21.94 15.41 3.48
N VAL A 140 -22.04 16.59 2.90
CA VAL A 140 -22.79 17.72 3.45
C VAL A 140 -23.98 18.05 2.53
N VAL A 141 -23.76 17.94 1.23
CA VAL A 141 -24.76 18.19 0.18
C VAL A 141 -24.75 17.00 -0.82
N ARG A 142 -25.16 17.22 -2.05
CA ARG A 142 -25.13 16.23 -3.14
C ARG A 142 -23.71 16.13 -3.73
N GLU A 143 -22.82 15.44 -3.06
CA GLU A 143 -21.43 15.28 -3.43
C GLU A 143 -20.98 13.82 -3.37
N SER A 144 -19.87 13.50 -4.02
CA SER A 144 -19.27 12.17 -3.96
C SER A 144 -18.71 11.87 -2.56
N LEU A 145 -18.49 10.60 -2.28
CA LEU A 145 -17.91 10.11 -1.02
C LEU A 145 -16.70 9.20 -1.36
N ASP A 146 -15.74 9.78 -2.09
CA ASP A 146 -14.69 9.01 -2.76
C ASP A 146 -13.84 8.20 -1.79
N CYS A 147 -13.50 8.74 -0.62
CA CYS A 147 -12.68 8.02 0.35
C CYS A 147 -13.35 6.73 0.83
N ALA A 148 -14.62 6.81 1.25
CA ALA A 148 -15.35 5.65 1.74
C ALA A 148 -15.57 4.61 0.64
N VAL A 149 -15.95 5.07 -0.57
CA VAL A 149 -16.17 4.19 -1.72
C VAL A 149 -14.88 3.48 -2.12
N ALA A 150 -13.75 4.21 -2.18
CA ALA A 150 -12.44 3.62 -2.49
C ALA A 150 -12.03 2.55 -1.46
N LEU A 151 -12.23 2.80 -0.17
CA LEU A 151 -11.96 1.81 0.89
C LEU A 151 -12.84 0.57 0.75
N GLN A 152 -14.14 0.75 0.48
CA GLN A 152 -15.08 -0.35 0.25
C GLN A 152 -14.71 -1.17 -1.01
N GLU A 153 -14.25 -0.51 -2.04
CA GLU A 153 -13.76 -1.17 -3.26
C GLU A 153 -12.55 -2.06 -2.93
N LEU A 154 -11.56 -1.56 -2.19
CA LEU A 154 -10.41 -2.33 -1.75
C LEU A 154 -10.80 -3.52 -0.86
N GLN A 155 -11.74 -3.32 0.06
CA GLN A 155 -12.28 -4.40 0.90
C GLN A 155 -12.94 -5.48 0.03
N THR A 156 -13.75 -5.09 -0.97
CA THR A 156 -14.41 -6.02 -1.90
C THR A 156 -13.40 -6.79 -2.75
N MET A 157 -12.27 -6.16 -3.09
CA MET A 157 -11.17 -6.82 -3.79
C MET A 157 -10.34 -7.78 -2.92
N GLY A 158 -10.67 -7.89 -1.62
CA GLY A 158 -10.04 -8.83 -0.70
C GLY A 158 -8.89 -8.26 0.12
N VAL A 159 -8.66 -6.94 0.10
CA VAL A 159 -7.72 -6.28 1.01
C VAL A 159 -8.21 -6.48 2.45
N ARG A 160 -7.30 -6.88 3.34
CA ARG A 160 -7.60 -7.19 4.74
C ARG A 160 -7.16 -6.12 5.71
N ASN A 161 -6.17 -5.32 5.32
CA ASN A 161 -5.65 -4.25 6.14
C ASN A 161 -5.21 -3.05 5.30
N ILE A 162 -5.47 -1.85 5.80
CA ILE A 162 -4.89 -0.59 5.30
C ILE A 162 -4.12 0.07 6.42
N ILE A 163 -2.88 0.47 6.10
CA ILE A 163 -2.01 1.26 6.96
C ILE A 163 -1.89 2.65 6.32
N THR A 164 -2.25 3.68 7.05
CA THR A 164 -2.16 5.08 6.62
C THR A 164 -1.58 5.95 7.73
N PHE A 165 -1.18 7.19 7.38
CA PHE A 165 -0.64 8.14 8.34
C PHE A 165 -1.52 9.39 8.37
N ASP A 166 -1.85 9.84 9.58
CA ASP A 166 -2.56 11.10 9.84
C ASP A 166 -3.78 11.30 8.92
N ALA A 167 -4.68 10.29 8.90
CA ALA A 167 -5.89 10.37 8.11
C ALA A 167 -6.69 11.63 8.47
N HIS A 168 -7.11 12.39 7.46
CA HIS A 168 -7.84 13.66 7.62
C HIS A 168 -9.04 13.55 8.57
N ASP A 169 -9.76 12.43 8.51
CA ASP A 169 -10.78 12.05 9.49
C ASP A 169 -10.66 10.55 9.79
N PRO A 170 -10.21 10.15 10.99
CA PRO A 170 -10.06 8.74 11.34
C PRO A 170 -11.37 7.96 11.34
N ARG A 171 -12.54 8.63 11.40
CA ARG A 171 -13.86 7.98 11.35
C ARG A 171 -14.16 7.32 10.01
N VAL A 172 -13.38 7.61 8.96
CA VAL A 172 -13.51 6.94 7.66
C VAL A 172 -13.37 5.42 7.77
N GLN A 173 -12.66 4.90 8.79
CA GLN A 173 -12.59 3.47 9.10
C GLN A 173 -13.98 2.81 9.28
N ASN A 174 -14.98 3.58 9.68
CA ASN A 174 -16.34 3.07 9.85
C ASN A 174 -17.02 2.67 8.53
N ALA A 175 -16.48 3.09 7.39
CA ALA A 175 -16.95 2.66 6.07
C ALA A 175 -16.58 1.20 5.75
N VAL A 176 -15.62 0.61 6.46
CA VAL A 176 -15.05 -0.71 6.18
C VAL A 176 -14.92 -1.58 7.44
N PRO A 177 -16.05 -1.95 8.08
CA PRO A 177 -16.04 -2.62 9.37
C PRO A 177 -15.43 -4.03 9.36
N LEU A 178 -15.20 -4.62 8.16
CA LEU A 178 -14.63 -5.96 7.99
C LEU A 178 -13.16 -5.92 7.54
N MET A 179 -12.56 -4.74 7.45
CA MET A 179 -11.16 -4.52 7.09
C MET A 179 -10.45 -3.78 8.22
N SER A 180 -9.26 -4.24 8.59
CA SER A 180 -8.42 -3.51 9.55
C SER A 180 -7.98 -2.17 8.96
N PHE A 181 -7.99 -1.12 9.78
CA PHE A 181 -7.58 0.22 9.39
C PHE A 181 -6.65 0.80 10.44
N ASP A 182 -5.36 0.77 10.13
CA ASP A 182 -4.30 1.24 11.01
C ASP A 182 -3.91 2.68 10.62
N ASN A 183 -4.34 3.64 11.41
CA ASN A 183 -3.99 5.04 11.24
C ASN A 183 -2.86 5.42 12.21
N ALA A 184 -1.63 5.44 11.71
CA ALA A 184 -0.48 5.87 12.50
C ALA A 184 -0.43 7.39 12.58
N MET A 185 -0.42 7.93 13.78
CA MET A 185 -0.23 9.36 14.03
C MET A 185 1.24 9.62 14.32
N PRO A 186 1.96 10.36 13.45
CA PRO A 186 3.33 10.78 13.75
C PRO A 186 3.34 11.58 15.07
N ASP A 187 4.26 11.29 15.97
CA ASP A 187 4.37 12.00 17.25
C ASP A 187 4.73 13.47 16.96
N ARG A 188 3.79 14.36 17.20
CA ARG A 188 3.99 15.81 17.03
C ARG A 188 5.03 16.41 18.01
N LYS A 189 5.55 15.63 18.95
CA LYS A 189 6.56 16.08 19.92
C LYS A 189 7.98 16.12 19.37
N SER A 190 8.23 15.60 18.18
CA SER A 190 9.56 15.60 17.56
C SER A 190 9.83 16.78 16.61
N VAL A 191 8.96 17.79 16.58
CA VAL A 191 9.17 19.03 15.83
C VAL A 191 9.34 20.20 16.81
N VAL A 192 10.47 20.24 17.47
CA VAL A 192 11.05 21.44 18.14
C VAL A 192 12.52 21.53 17.77
#